data_c7c04ea440c54831b825a08a22a83717
#
_entry.id   c7c04ea440c54831b825a08a22a83717
#
_cell.length_a   1.000
_cell.length_b   1.000
_cell.length_c   1.000
_cell.angle_alpha   90.00
_cell.angle_beta   90.00
_cell.angle_gamma   90.00
#
_symmetry.space_group_name_H-M   'P 1'
#
loop_
_entity.id
_entity.type
_entity.pdbx_description
1 polymer ?
#
loop_
_entity_poly.entity_id
_entity_poly.type
_entity_poly.pdbx_seq_one_letter_code
_entity_poly.pdbx_strand_id
1 'polypeptide(L)'
;KSDYERLLKLAPRSYNGRLGLATLEQKEGKYEAALSILNAMIAEKGGEATRLTTQQYAVLYVARAGVEQDMKHVDLAMMDLEEAIKLDPSQTEAYLIRGQIYLSQKKKELAKRDFEKAISLGVPQGDLRELLLQCK
;
A
#
# COMPACT_ATOMS: atom_id res chain seq x y z
N LYS A 1 15.89 1.82 -13.22
CA LYS A 1 14.83 1.08 -13.92
C LYS A 1 15.35 -0.21 -14.53
N SER A 2 16.51 -0.16 -15.15
CA SER A 2 17.10 -1.36 -15.74
C SER A 2 17.41 -2.42 -14.70
N ASP A 3 17.71 -2.03 -13.46
CA ASP A 3 18.00 -2.98 -12.40
C ASP A 3 16.80 -3.83 -12.07
N TYR A 4 15.61 -3.24 -12.00
CA TYR A 4 14.40 -4.00 -11.73
C TYR A 4 14.04 -4.90 -12.90
N GLU A 5 14.22 -4.42 -14.12
CA GLU A 5 13.96 -5.24 -15.30
C GLU A 5 14.90 -6.44 -15.37
N ARG A 6 16.18 -6.23 -15.02
CA ARG A 6 17.13 -7.32 -14.95
C ARG A 6 16.74 -8.34 -13.90
N LEU A 7 16.30 -7.86 -12.74
CA LEU A 7 15.86 -8.72 -11.66
C LEU A 7 14.68 -9.58 -12.10
N LEU A 8 13.73 -8.99 -12.84
CA LEU A 8 12.58 -9.72 -13.34
C LEU A 8 12.97 -10.79 -14.37
N LYS A 9 14.00 -10.53 -15.19
CA LYS A 9 14.47 -11.52 -16.14
C LYS A 9 15.08 -12.71 -15.43
N LEU A 10 15.82 -12.47 -14.33
CA LEU A 10 16.47 -13.53 -13.57
C LEU A 10 15.49 -14.28 -12.66
N ALA A 11 14.51 -13.56 -12.11
CA ALA A 11 13.53 -14.13 -11.18
C ALA A 11 12.17 -13.48 -11.43
N PRO A 12 11.51 -13.85 -12.55
CA PRO A 12 10.27 -13.15 -12.93
C PRO A 12 9.12 -13.29 -11.93
N ARG A 13 9.21 -14.26 -11.02
CA ARG A 13 8.20 -14.45 -9.99
C ARG A 13 8.67 -13.97 -8.62
N SER A 14 9.79 -13.25 -8.59
CA SER A 14 10.30 -12.71 -7.33
C SER A 14 9.35 -11.68 -6.74
N TYR A 15 8.93 -11.90 -5.50
CA TYR A 15 8.08 -10.96 -4.78
C TYR A 15 8.73 -9.57 -4.72
N ASN A 16 9.99 -9.54 -4.26
CA ASN A 16 10.68 -8.26 -4.09
C ASN A 16 10.94 -7.55 -5.42
N GLY A 17 11.32 -8.31 -6.45
CA GLY A 17 11.58 -7.71 -7.76
C GLY A 17 10.35 -7.12 -8.39
N ARG A 18 9.24 -7.86 -8.34
CA ARG A 18 7.99 -7.38 -8.94
C ARG A 18 7.42 -6.21 -8.16
N LEU A 19 7.46 -6.29 -6.83
CA LEU A 19 6.98 -5.18 -6.00
C LEU A 19 7.83 -3.93 -6.23
N GLY A 20 9.16 -4.10 -6.33
CA GLY A 20 10.05 -2.99 -6.61
C GLY A 20 9.75 -2.33 -7.96
N LEU A 21 9.47 -3.14 -8.98
CA LEU A 21 9.13 -2.60 -10.29
C LEU A 21 7.81 -1.85 -10.24
N ALA A 22 6.80 -2.40 -9.54
CA ALA A 22 5.52 -1.73 -9.40
C ALA A 22 5.68 -0.38 -8.71
N THR A 23 6.51 -0.32 -7.67
CA THR A 23 6.77 0.93 -6.97
C THR A 23 7.44 1.95 -7.88
N LEU A 24 8.41 1.48 -8.69
CA LEU A 24 9.09 2.36 -9.63
C LEU A 24 8.12 2.89 -10.69
N GLU A 25 7.28 2.01 -11.23
CA GLU A 25 6.29 2.43 -12.23
C GLU A 25 5.33 3.47 -11.63
N GLN A 26 4.93 3.29 -10.37
CA GLN A 26 4.09 4.26 -9.68
C GLN A 26 4.77 5.63 -9.58
N LYS A 27 6.04 5.63 -9.20
CA LYS A 27 6.80 6.88 -9.08
C LYS A 27 6.95 7.61 -10.41
N GLU A 28 6.99 6.85 -11.50
CA GLU A 28 7.11 7.41 -12.84
C GLU A 28 5.76 7.80 -13.44
N GLY A 29 4.69 7.64 -12.69
CA GLY A 29 3.35 7.96 -13.16
C GLY A 29 2.72 6.90 -14.06
N LYS A 30 3.35 5.74 -14.16
CA LYS A 30 2.85 4.63 -14.98
C LYS A 30 1.93 3.75 -14.13
N TYR A 31 0.79 4.32 -13.75
CA TYR A 31 -0.11 3.69 -12.79
C TYR A 31 -0.71 2.38 -13.32
N GLU A 32 -1.08 2.35 -14.60
CA GLU A 32 -1.65 1.13 -15.18
C GLU A 32 -0.66 -0.03 -15.16
N ALA A 33 0.61 0.27 -15.45
CA ALA A 33 1.65 -0.76 -15.40
C ALA A 33 1.84 -1.27 -13.97
N ALA A 34 1.86 -0.35 -13.00
CA ALA A 34 1.98 -0.74 -11.60
C ALA A 34 0.81 -1.61 -11.16
N LEU A 35 -0.41 -1.23 -11.52
CA LEU A 35 -1.60 -2.01 -11.19
C LEU A 35 -1.54 -3.40 -11.81
N SER A 36 -1.10 -3.50 -13.06
CA SER A 36 -1.01 -4.78 -13.75
C SER A 36 -0.11 -5.75 -12.98
N ILE A 37 1.03 -5.26 -12.51
CA ILE A 37 1.96 -6.08 -11.74
C ILE A 37 1.34 -6.51 -10.41
N LEU A 38 0.75 -5.57 -9.68
CA LEU A 38 0.17 -5.86 -8.37
C LEU A 38 -1.03 -6.78 -8.48
N ASN A 39 -1.88 -6.56 -9.48
CA ASN A 39 -3.04 -7.42 -9.70
C ASN A 39 -2.63 -8.85 -10.00
N ALA A 40 -1.58 -9.03 -10.81
CA ALA A 40 -1.08 -10.36 -11.12
C ALA A 40 -0.54 -11.04 -9.87
N MET A 41 0.21 -10.31 -9.04
CA MET A 41 0.77 -10.88 -7.83
C MET A 41 -0.33 -11.30 -6.84
N ILE A 42 -1.37 -10.49 -6.71
CA ILE A 42 -2.47 -10.81 -5.80
C ILE A 42 -3.27 -12.00 -6.32
N ALA A 43 -3.43 -12.11 -7.63
CA ALA A 43 -4.21 -13.18 -8.23
C ALA A 43 -3.50 -14.55 -8.20
N GLU A 44 -2.17 -14.57 -8.07
CA GLU A 44 -1.40 -15.82 -8.04
C GLU A 44 -1.50 -16.48 -6.68
N LYS A 45 -2.58 -17.17 -6.42
CA LYS A 45 -2.83 -17.74 -5.10
C LYS A 45 -2.54 -19.21 -4.95
N GLY A 46 -2.28 -19.93 -6.01
CA GLY A 46 -2.28 -21.37 -5.96
C GLY A 46 -0.95 -22.09 -6.07
N GLY A 47 0.11 -21.43 -6.47
CA GLY A 47 1.40 -22.09 -6.68
C GLY A 47 2.27 -22.08 -5.43
N GLU A 48 2.89 -23.22 -5.13
CA GLU A 48 3.80 -23.27 -3.99
C GLU A 48 4.94 -22.27 -4.13
N ALA A 49 5.44 -22.12 -5.35
CA ALA A 49 6.56 -21.23 -5.62
C ALA A 49 6.18 -19.76 -5.46
N THR A 50 4.87 -19.45 -5.49
CA THR A 50 4.40 -18.07 -5.40
C THR A 50 3.59 -17.81 -4.14
N ARG A 51 3.56 -18.81 -3.23
CA ARG A 51 2.78 -18.65 -1.99
C ARG A 51 3.37 -17.53 -1.14
N LEU A 52 2.53 -16.59 -0.80
CA LEU A 52 2.91 -15.46 0.03
C LEU A 52 2.24 -15.58 1.41
N THR A 53 2.87 -14.96 2.41
CA THR A 53 2.28 -14.88 3.74
C THR A 53 1.14 -13.86 3.74
N THR A 54 0.30 -13.89 4.79
CA THR A 54 -0.76 -12.88 4.92
C THR A 54 -0.18 -11.49 5.01
N GLN A 55 0.98 -11.34 5.66
CA GLN A 55 1.65 -10.05 5.74
C GLN A 55 2.11 -9.56 4.37
N GLN A 56 2.63 -10.46 3.55
CA GLN A 56 3.05 -10.10 2.20
C GLN A 56 1.86 -9.69 1.34
N TYR A 57 0.73 -10.38 1.45
CA TYR A 57 -0.50 -9.97 0.75
C TYR A 57 -0.97 -8.61 1.25
N ALA A 58 -0.89 -8.36 2.56
CA ALA A 58 -1.27 -7.06 3.09
C ALA A 58 -0.43 -5.94 2.46
N VAL A 59 0.87 -6.17 2.30
CA VAL A 59 1.74 -5.19 1.63
C VAL A 59 1.30 -4.95 0.20
N LEU A 60 0.91 -6.00 -0.51
CA LEU A 60 0.44 -5.86 -1.90
C LEU A 60 -0.85 -5.03 -1.97
N TYR A 61 -1.78 -5.27 -1.05
CA TYR A 61 -3.01 -4.48 -1.03
C TYR A 61 -2.73 -3.01 -0.70
N VAL A 62 -1.81 -2.75 0.23
CA VAL A 62 -1.41 -1.37 0.53
C VAL A 62 -0.76 -0.72 -0.69
N ALA A 63 0.12 -1.44 -1.38
CA ALA A 63 0.77 -0.92 -2.57
C ALA A 63 -0.25 -0.58 -3.66
N ARG A 64 -1.23 -1.47 -3.86
CA ARG A 64 -2.29 -1.21 -4.84
C ARG A 64 -3.15 -0.02 -4.42
N ALA A 65 -3.45 0.08 -3.13
CA ALA A 65 -4.19 1.24 -2.62
C ALA A 65 -3.47 2.54 -2.90
N GLY A 66 -2.14 2.55 -2.72
CA GLY A 66 -1.35 3.74 -3.02
C GLY A 66 -1.44 4.17 -4.47
N VAL A 67 -1.38 3.20 -5.39
CA VAL A 67 -1.53 3.49 -6.82
C VAL A 67 -2.94 3.99 -7.11
N GLU A 68 -3.95 3.35 -6.54
CA GLU A 68 -5.34 3.76 -6.75
C GLU A 68 -5.61 5.16 -6.21
N GLN A 69 -5.00 5.50 -5.07
CA GLN A 69 -5.09 6.85 -4.53
C GLN A 69 -4.48 7.88 -5.50
N ASP A 70 -3.33 7.54 -6.06
CA ASP A 70 -2.67 8.42 -7.04
C ASP A 70 -3.53 8.61 -8.28
N MET A 71 -4.31 7.59 -8.65
CA MET A 71 -5.23 7.66 -9.80
C MET A 71 -6.57 8.30 -9.44
N LYS A 72 -6.74 8.72 -8.18
CA LYS A 72 -7.99 9.29 -7.68
C LYS A 72 -9.13 8.27 -7.58
N HIS A 73 -8.80 6.99 -7.54
CA HIS A 73 -9.77 5.91 -7.32
C HIS A 73 -9.88 5.62 -5.83
N VAL A 74 -10.45 6.57 -5.09
CA VAL A 74 -10.46 6.55 -3.63
C VAL A 74 -11.25 5.36 -3.07
N ASP A 75 -12.38 5.02 -3.69
CA ASP A 75 -13.20 3.91 -3.21
C ASP A 75 -12.45 2.59 -3.28
N LEU A 76 -11.73 2.35 -4.38
CA LEU A 76 -10.93 1.14 -4.53
C LEU A 76 -9.78 1.12 -3.54
N ALA A 77 -9.13 2.28 -3.35
CA ALA A 77 -8.04 2.37 -2.39
C ALA A 77 -8.53 2.02 -0.98
N MET A 78 -9.70 2.53 -0.59
CA MET A 78 -10.25 2.23 0.73
C MET A 78 -10.55 0.75 0.91
N MET A 79 -11.08 0.09 -0.12
CA MET A 79 -11.34 -1.35 -0.07
C MET A 79 -10.05 -2.13 0.12
N ASP A 80 -9.00 -1.76 -0.59
CA ASP A 80 -7.71 -2.44 -0.47
C ASP A 80 -7.08 -2.20 0.90
N LEU A 81 -7.22 -0.99 1.45
CA LEU A 81 -6.68 -0.70 2.77
C LEU A 81 -7.39 -1.51 3.85
N GLU A 82 -8.71 -1.66 3.74
CA GLU A 82 -9.47 -2.48 4.68
C GLU A 82 -9.06 -3.94 4.60
N GLU A 83 -8.83 -4.44 3.39
CA GLU A 83 -8.37 -5.80 3.22
C GLU A 83 -6.98 -5.99 3.80
N ALA A 84 -6.09 -5.03 3.60
CA ALA A 84 -4.74 -5.09 4.16
C ALA A 84 -4.78 -5.16 5.69
N ILE A 85 -5.61 -4.34 6.31
CA ILE A 85 -5.74 -4.31 7.77
C ILE A 85 -6.32 -5.63 8.27
N LYS A 86 -7.25 -6.20 7.55
CA LYS A 86 -7.85 -7.49 7.89
C LYS A 86 -6.80 -8.61 7.87
N LEU A 87 -5.91 -8.58 6.88
CA LEU A 87 -4.86 -9.58 6.76
C LEU A 87 -3.72 -9.35 7.75
N ASP A 88 -3.42 -8.11 8.06
CA ASP A 88 -2.34 -7.76 8.98
C ASP A 88 -2.70 -6.48 9.73
N PRO A 89 -3.33 -6.60 10.91
CA PRO A 89 -3.75 -5.42 11.69
C PRO A 89 -2.60 -4.53 12.15
N SER A 90 -1.35 -4.98 12.01
CA SER A 90 -0.18 -4.16 12.36
C SER A 90 0.44 -3.47 11.14
N GLN A 91 -0.26 -3.48 10.01
CA GLN A 91 0.25 -2.86 8.78
C GLN A 91 0.10 -1.34 8.87
N THR A 92 1.17 -0.70 9.31
CA THR A 92 1.20 0.74 9.63
C THR A 92 0.83 1.60 8.42
N GLU A 93 1.38 1.26 7.26
CA GLU A 93 1.14 2.03 6.03
C GLU A 93 -0.35 2.11 5.69
N ALA A 94 -1.10 1.04 5.95
CA ALA A 94 -2.53 1.04 5.66
C ALA A 94 -3.25 2.12 6.45
N TYR A 95 -2.90 2.26 7.72
CA TYR A 95 -3.52 3.30 8.55
C TYR A 95 -3.11 4.70 8.11
N LEU A 96 -1.84 4.86 7.73
CA LEU A 96 -1.35 6.16 7.28
C LEU A 96 -2.05 6.62 6.01
N ILE A 97 -2.17 5.74 5.03
CA ILE A 97 -2.84 6.09 3.77
C ILE A 97 -4.32 6.34 4.00
N ARG A 98 -4.98 5.47 4.77
CA ARG A 98 -6.40 5.64 5.05
C ARG A 98 -6.65 6.93 5.82
N GLY A 99 -5.79 7.25 6.78
CA GLY A 99 -5.92 8.51 7.53
C GLY A 99 -5.82 9.72 6.62
N GLN A 100 -4.88 9.69 5.66
CA GLN A 100 -4.74 10.79 4.71
C GLN A 100 -5.96 10.90 3.80
N ILE A 101 -6.54 9.78 3.39
CA ILE A 101 -7.77 9.80 2.59
C ILE A 101 -8.92 10.39 3.39
N TYR A 102 -9.08 9.95 4.64
CA TYR A 102 -10.12 10.52 5.51
C TYR A 102 -9.94 12.02 5.67
N LEU A 103 -8.70 12.47 5.84
CA LEU A 103 -8.42 13.89 5.99
C LEU A 103 -8.83 14.66 4.75
N SER A 104 -8.54 14.12 3.56
CA SER A 104 -8.94 14.75 2.30
C SER A 104 -10.46 14.80 2.15
N GLN A 105 -11.17 13.91 2.81
CA GLN A 105 -12.63 13.87 2.82
C GLN A 105 -13.21 14.69 3.98
N LYS A 106 -12.37 15.39 4.73
CA LYS A 106 -12.74 16.18 5.89
C LYS A 106 -13.35 15.35 7.02
N LYS A 107 -13.01 14.07 7.07
CA LYS A 107 -13.41 13.16 8.13
C LYS A 107 -12.31 13.13 9.19
N LYS A 108 -12.17 14.25 9.91
CA LYS A 108 -11.04 14.48 10.81
C LYS A 108 -10.96 13.48 11.96
N GLU A 109 -12.10 13.10 12.52
CA GLU A 109 -12.12 12.13 13.62
C GLU A 109 -11.56 10.78 13.21
N LEU A 110 -11.99 10.30 12.04
CA LEU A 110 -11.51 9.01 11.53
C LEU A 110 -10.06 9.09 11.14
N ALA A 111 -9.62 10.21 10.57
CA ALA A 111 -8.21 10.40 10.23
C ALA A 111 -7.36 10.36 11.50
N LYS A 112 -7.79 11.04 12.54
CA LYS A 112 -7.06 11.07 13.80
C LYS A 112 -6.91 9.67 14.39
N ARG A 113 -7.97 8.87 14.35
CA ARG A 113 -7.91 7.49 14.84
C ARG A 113 -6.86 6.67 14.11
N ASP A 114 -6.80 6.82 12.79
CA ASP A 114 -5.83 6.07 11.98
C ASP A 114 -4.40 6.51 12.29
N PHE A 115 -4.18 7.81 12.42
CA PHE A 115 -2.85 8.30 12.76
C PHE A 115 -2.43 7.87 14.17
N GLU A 116 -3.34 7.89 15.12
CA GLU A 116 -3.05 7.43 16.47
C GLU A 116 -2.76 5.93 16.50
N LYS A 117 -3.47 5.16 15.68
CA LYS A 117 -3.21 3.74 15.57
C LYS A 117 -1.81 3.50 15.02
N ALA A 118 -1.41 4.26 14.00
CA ALA A 118 -0.07 4.14 13.43
C ALA A 118 1.00 4.45 14.49
N ILE A 119 0.76 5.47 15.31
CA ILE A 119 1.68 5.81 16.40
C ILE A 119 1.78 4.66 17.40
N SER A 120 0.65 4.05 17.75
CA SER A 120 0.64 2.93 18.68
C SER A 120 1.41 1.73 18.13
N LEU A 121 1.54 1.64 16.82
CA LEU A 121 2.28 0.56 16.16
C LEU A 121 3.76 0.88 15.94
N GLY A 122 4.20 2.07 16.34
CA GLY A 122 5.61 2.39 16.31
C GLY A 122 6.03 3.61 15.49
N VAL A 123 5.11 4.23 14.78
CA VAL A 123 5.44 5.44 14.02
C VAL A 123 5.72 6.58 14.99
N PRO A 124 6.86 7.29 14.87
CA PRO A 124 7.14 8.40 15.75
C PRO A 124 6.07 9.48 15.65
N GLN A 125 5.60 9.95 16.80
CA GLN A 125 4.56 10.96 16.83
C GLN A 125 4.97 12.24 16.12
N GLY A 126 6.26 12.60 16.20
CA GLY A 126 6.75 13.79 15.52
C GLY A 126 6.58 13.75 14.01
N ASP A 127 6.63 12.56 13.43
CA ASP A 127 6.46 12.39 11.99
C ASP A 127 5.03 12.72 11.54
N LEU A 128 4.06 12.61 12.45
CA LEU A 128 2.65 12.82 12.14
C LEU A 128 2.10 14.13 12.72
N ARG A 129 2.99 14.96 13.27
CA ARG A 129 2.54 16.18 13.94
C ARG A 129 1.67 17.06 13.04
N GLU A 130 2.11 17.31 11.81
CA GLU A 130 1.37 18.17 10.91
C GLU A 130 0.01 17.58 10.55
N LEU A 131 -0.01 16.28 10.29
CA LEU A 131 -1.26 15.59 9.97
C LEU A 131 -2.23 15.64 11.14
N LEU A 132 -1.72 15.44 12.37
CA LEU A 132 -2.57 15.51 13.56
C LEU A 132 -3.12 16.92 13.78
N LEU A 133 -2.33 17.96 13.46
CA LEU A 133 -2.81 19.32 13.56
C LEU A 133 -3.97 19.56 12.59
N GLN A 134 -3.92 18.97 11.41
CA GLN A 134 -5.00 19.10 10.43
C GLN A 134 -6.27 18.38 10.87
N CYS A 135 -6.18 17.49 11.85
CA CYS A 135 -7.33 16.75 12.38
C CYS A 135 -8.10 17.52 13.45
N LYS A 136 -7.63 18.70 13.83
CA LYS A 136 -8.32 19.52 14.84
C LYS A 136 -9.50 20.27 14.32
#